data_87605a5c88e595bcc69f6879a77ce9cc
#
_entry.id   87605a5c88e595bcc69f6879a77ce9cc
#
_cell.length_a   1.000
_cell.length_b   1.000
_cell.length_c   1.000
_cell.angle_alpha   90.00
_cell.angle_beta   90.00
_cell.angle_gamma   90.00
#
_symmetry.space_group_name_H-M   'P 1'
#
loop_
_entity.id
_entity.type
_entity.pdbx_description
1 polymer ?
#
loop_
_entity_poly.entity_id
_entity_poly.type
_entity_poly.pdbx_seq_one_letter_code
_entity_poly.pdbx_strand_id
1 'polypeptide(L)'
;MKQTVARTLTGIPGLDEITGGGFPQGRVLLVLGEPGAGKTILCSQFLADGMTKFAENGLFVSLEESRKHWIREMVQFGWDFTSAEKQGKFAFVDASPIRTIPGEVKVGKLTIGKQDFSLMSLLEVIRSKAKAIDARRIVVDPVSLFIFQYLDESQSRKAVLDLVEALSETGATCLLSSELRRVGITGRTLQTEEYLVHGVILMQTVPNGSTMGRIIQVGKMRETDIDHQPRPYKITKNGIEVYPRESLAWNLIDMRT
;
A
#
# COMPACT_ATOMS: atom_id res chain seq x y z
N MET A 1 -20.28 -18.25 18.93
CA MET A 1 -20.30 -18.12 17.46
C MET A 1 -19.06 -17.30 17.07
N LYS A 2 -18.14 -17.84 16.27
CA LYS A 2 -17.05 -17.01 15.70
C LYS A 2 -17.70 -15.99 14.77
N GLN A 3 -17.62 -14.71 15.11
CA GLN A 3 -18.01 -13.65 14.19
C GLN A 3 -17.10 -13.74 12.96
N THR A 4 -17.68 -14.06 11.81
CA THR A 4 -16.94 -14.02 10.54
C THR A 4 -16.65 -12.56 10.20
N VAL A 5 -15.39 -12.19 10.19
CA VAL A 5 -14.94 -10.85 9.78
C VAL A 5 -15.25 -10.67 8.30
N ALA A 6 -15.95 -9.60 7.95
CA ALA A 6 -16.19 -9.25 6.55
C ALA A 6 -14.85 -9.03 5.80
N ARG A 7 -14.80 -9.44 4.53
CA ARG A 7 -13.59 -9.42 3.72
C ARG A 7 -13.75 -8.54 2.48
N THR A 8 -12.70 -7.82 2.16
CA THR A 8 -12.51 -7.15 0.90
C THR A 8 -11.63 -8.03 0.02
N LEU A 9 -12.20 -8.62 -1.02
CA LEU A 9 -11.43 -9.39 -2.00
C LEU A 9 -10.45 -8.47 -2.72
N THR A 10 -9.19 -8.88 -2.84
CA THR A 10 -8.19 -8.06 -3.51
C THR A 10 -8.38 -8.04 -5.02
N GLY A 11 -8.84 -9.15 -5.57
CA GLY A 11 -8.91 -9.40 -7.00
C GLY A 11 -7.57 -9.78 -7.62
N ILE A 12 -6.49 -9.70 -6.85
CA ILE A 12 -5.14 -10.06 -7.28
C ILE A 12 -5.00 -11.58 -7.26
N PRO A 13 -4.67 -12.22 -8.39
CA PRO A 13 -4.59 -13.68 -8.49
C PRO A 13 -3.68 -14.27 -7.39
N GLY A 14 -4.19 -15.25 -6.65
CA GLY A 14 -3.51 -15.99 -5.59
C GLY A 14 -3.33 -15.24 -4.27
N LEU A 15 -3.51 -13.90 -4.23
CA LEU A 15 -3.31 -13.13 -3.01
C LEU A 15 -4.41 -13.41 -1.97
N ASP A 16 -5.66 -13.54 -2.42
CA ASP A 16 -6.78 -13.82 -1.53
C ASP A 16 -6.63 -15.19 -0.84
N GLU A 17 -6.00 -16.19 -1.51
CA GLU A 17 -5.75 -17.51 -0.90
C GLU A 17 -4.81 -17.40 0.31
N ILE A 18 -3.70 -16.66 0.21
CA ILE A 18 -2.72 -16.53 1.29
C ILE A 18 -3.14 -15.55 2.40
N THR A 19 -4.16 -14.72 2.14
CA THR A 19 -4.71 -13.77 3.12
C THR A 19 -5.98 -14.26 3.79
N GLY A 20 -6.34 -15.54 3.62
CA GLY A 20 -7.52 -16.12 4.25
C GLY A 20 -8.85 -15.63 3.68
N GLY A 21 -8.89 -15.35 2.35
CA GLY A 21 -10.09 -14.91 1.63
C GLY A 21 -10.19 -13.40 1.43
N GLY A 22 -9.05 -12.72 1.29
CA GLY A 22 -8.98 -11.27 1.10
C GLY A 22 -8.60 -10.50 2.38
N PHE A 23 -8.64 -9.18 2.30
CA PHE A 23 -8.27 -8.31 3.43
C PHE A 23 -9.45 -8.11 4.40
N PRO A 24 -9.22 -7.98 5.71
CA PRO A 24 -10.28 -7.58 6.63
C PRO A 24 -10.86 -6.23 6.22
N GLN A 25 -12.19 -6.18 6.04
CA GLN A 25 -12.88 -5.00 5.55
C GLN A 25 -12.73 -3.81 6.52
N GLY A 26 -12.53 -2.61 5.98
CA GLY A 26 -12.40 -1.37 6.76
C GLY A 26 -11.11 -1.29 7.57
N ARG A 27 -10.12 -2.15 7.29
CA ARG A 27 -8.84 -2.16 8.00
C ARG A 27 -7.74 -1.50 7.17
N VAL A 28 -6.72 -1.02 7.88
CA VAL A 28 -5.52 -0.42 7.29
C VAL A 28 -4.41 -1.46 7.30
N LEU A 29 -3.87 -1.77 6.12
CA LEU A 29 -2.78 -2.72 5.93
C LEU A 29 -1.55 -2.01 5.39
N LEU A 30 -0.39 -2.56 5.69
CA LEU A 30 0.91 -2.06 5.23
C LEU A 30 1.51 -3.04 4.23
N VAL A 31 1.93 -2.52 3.08
CA VAL A 31 2.70 -3.23 2.06
C VAL A 31 4.14 -2.76 2.17
N LEU A 32 4.99 -3.59 2.75
CA LEU A 32 6.42 -3.35 2.88
C LEU A 32 7.18 -4.04 1.76
N GLY A 33 8.14 -3.36 1.18
CA GLY A 33 8.99 -4.00 0.18
C GLY A 33 10.17 -3.15 -0.23
N GLU A 34 11.12 -3.81 -0.86
CA GLU A 34 12.31 -3.16 -1.42
C GLU A 34 11.95 -2.29 -2.63
N PRO A 35 12.82 -1.35 -3.03
CA PRO A 35 12.71 -0.69 -4.32
C PRO A 35 12.62 -1.73 -5.45
N GLY A 36 11.67 -1.55 -6.37
CA GLY A 36 11.45 -2.49 -7.48
C GLY A 36 10.68 -3.78 -7.13
N ALA A 37 10.26 -3.99 -5.88
CA ALA A 37 9.41 -5.12 -5.50
C ALA A 37 7.98 -5.03 -6.07
N GLY A 38 7.52 -3.86 -6.54
CA GLY A 38 6.20 -3.70 -7.14
C GLY A 38 5.10 -3.29 -6.15
N LYS A 39 5.45 -2.62 -5.05
CA LYS A 39 4.48 -2.11 -4.07
C LYS A 39 3.40 -1.24 -4.71
N THR A 40 3.81 -0.23 -5.47
CA THR A 40 2.91 0.67 -6.20
C THR A 40 2.01 -0.10 -7.17
N ILE A 41 2.54 -1.13 -7.85
CA ILE A 41 1.77 -1.98 -8.76
C ILE A 41 0.71 -2.76 -7.99
N LEU A 42 1.07 -3.42 -6.87
CA LEU A 42 0.11 -4.14 -6.01
C LEU A 42 -1.00 -3.22 -5.52
N CYS A 43 -0.63 -2.05 -5.01
CA CYS A 43 -1.56 -1.06 -4.50
C CYS A 43 -2.50 -0.53 -5.60
N SER A 44 -1.96 -0.26 -6.79
CA SER A 44 -2.75 0.20 -7.93
C SER A 44 -3.68 -0.89 -8.47
N GLN A 45 -3.21 -2.14 -8.54
CA GLN A 45 -4.02 -3.29 -8.93
C GLN A 45 -5.19 -3.51 -7.96
N PHE A 46 -4.96 -3.37 -6.66
CA PHE A 46 -6.01 -3.45 -5.66
C PHE A 46 -7.14 -2.45 -5.94
N LEU A 47 -6.82 -1.22 -6.36
CA LEU A 47 -7.84 -0.24 -6.76
C LEU A 47 -8.48 -0.59 -8.11
N ALA A 48 -7.68 -0.94 -9.11
CA ALA A 48 -8.18 -1.27 -10.44
C ALA A 48 -9.15 -2.47 -10.41
N ASP A 49 -8.77 -3.54 -9.71
CA ASP A 49 -9.60 -4.72 -9.53
C ASP A 49 -10.84 -4.42 -8.67
N GLY A 50 -10.70 -3.54 -7.68
CA GLY A 50 -11.84 -3.06 -6.90
C GLY A 50 -12.92 -2.44 -7.75
N MET A 51 -12.54 -1.51 -8.61
CA MET A 51 -13.47 -0.81 -9.48
C MET A 51 -14.06 -1.70 -10.58
N THR A 52 -13.24 -2.59 -11.15
CA THR A 52 -13.66 -3.39 -12.33
C THR A 52 -14.36 -4.69 -11.98
N LYS A 53 -13.95 -5.34 -10.88
CA LYS A 53 -14.48 -6.67 -10.49
C LYS A 53 -15.53 -6.58 -9.39
N PHE A 54 -15.48 -5.55 -8.53
CA PHE A 54 -16.30 -5.49 -7.31
C PHE A 54 -17.16 -4.23 -7.22
N ALA A 55 -17.09 -3.31 -8.20
CA ALA A 55 -17.78 -2.02 -8.20
C ALA A 55 -17.48 -1.16 -6.95
N GLU A 56 -16.26 -1.26 -6.44
CA GLU A 56 -15.78 -0.52 -5.28
C GLU A 56 -14.91 0.66 -5.71
N ASN A 57 -15.34 1.88 -5.40
CA ASN A 57 -14.63 3.09 -5.78
C ASN A 57 -13.30 3.22 -5.04
N GLY A 58 -12.30 3.79 -5.71
CA GLY A 58 -10.93 3.87 -5.24
C GLY A 58 -10.36 5.27 -5.13
N LEU A 59 -9.54 5.50 -4.09
CA LEU A 59 -8.76 6.72 -3.90
C LEU A 59 -7.27 6.37 -3.85
N PHE A 60 -6.46 7.01 -4.67
CA PHE A 60 -5.00 6.94 -4.61
C PHE A 60 -4.43 8.27 -4.12
N VAL A 61 -3.62 8.21 -3.08
CA VAL A 61 -2.88 9.34 -2.52
C VAL A 61 -1.40 9.11 -2.77
N SER A 62 -0.82 9.90 -3.66
CA SER A 62 0.61 9.82 -3.98
C SER A 62 1.40 10.83 -3.17
N LEU A 63 2.41 10.36 -2.47
CA LEU A 63 3.41 11.17 -1.79
C LEU A 63 4.72 11.25 -2.59
N GLU A 64 4.85 10.50 -3.66
CA GLU A 64 6.08 10.41 -4.45
C GLU A 64 5.91 10.86 -5.88
N GLU A 65 5.00 10.31 -6.59
CA GLU A 65 4.84 10.51 -8.02
C GLU A 65 3.72 11.48 -8.35
N SER A 66 3.95 12.30 -9.37
CA SER A 66 2.88 13.13 -9.92
C SER A 66 1.84 12.24 -10.60
N ARG A 67 0.58 12.69 -10.60
CA ARG A 67 -0.54 12.01 -11.28
C ARG A 67 -0.19 11.62 -12.73
N LYS A 68 0.50 12.53 -13.47
CA LYS A 68 0.85 12.30 -14.88
C LYS A 68 1.78 11.10 -15.07
N HIS A 69 2.79 10.94 -14.21
CA HIS A 69 3.74 9.83 -14.28
C HIS A 69 3.05 8.53 -13.89
N TRP A 70 2.34 8.51 -12.76
CA TRP A 70 1.63 7.34 -12.27
C TRP A 70 0.59 6.82 -13.30
N ILE A 71 -0.25 7.68 -13.91
CA ILE A 71 -1.22 7.27 -14.94
C ILE A 71 -0.51 6.60 -16.12
N ARG A 72 0.63 7.17 -16.59
CA ARG A 72 1.38 6.61 -17.71
C ARG A 72 1.90 5.20 -17.43
N GLU A 73 2.28 4.92 -16.19
CA GLU A 73 2.71 3.59 -15.76
C GLU A 73 1.53 2.63 -15.66
N MET A 74 0.41 3.05 -15.10
CA MET A 74 -0.75 2.19 -14.89
C MET A 74 -1.42 1.76 -16.20
N VAL A 75 -1.39 2.59 -17.22
CA VAL A 75 -1.88 2.26 -18.57
C VAL A 75 -1.14 1.04 -19.17
N GLN A 76 0.13 0.81 -18.81
CA GLN A 76 0.89 -0.35 -19.30
C GLN A 76 0.31 -1.70 -18.81
N PHE A 77 -0.44 -1.68 -17.71
CA PHE A 77 -1.16 -2.84 -17.18
C PHE A 77 -2.61 -2.93 -17.69
N GLY A 78 -3.03 -2.00 -18.56
CA GLY A 78 -4.40 -1.93 -19.06
C GLY A 78 -5.40 -1.29 -18.08
N TRP A 79 -4.93 -0.62 -17.04
CA TRP A 79 -5.79 0.02 -16.05
C TRP A 79 -6.10 1.48 -16.43
N ASP A 80 -7.35 1.73 -16.86
CA ASP A 80 -7.80 3.07 -17.27
C ASP A 80 -8.38 3.88 -16.10
N PHE A 81 -7.50 4.35 -15.25
CA PHE A 81 -7.87 5.23 -14.13
C PHE A 81 -8.40 6.60 -14.60
N THR A 82 -8.03 7.04 -15.81
CA THR A 82 -8.53 8.31 -16.35
C THR A 82 -10.02 8.23 -16.65
N SER A 83 -10.49 7.15 -17.27
CA SER A 83 -11.91 6.92 -17.48
C SER A 83 -12.67 6.68 -16.18
N ALA A 84 -12.08 5.96 -15.23
CA ALA A 84 -12.68 5.75 -13.92
C ALA A 84 -12.87 7.07 -13.15
N GLU A 85 -11.90 7.99 -13.22
CA GLU A 85 -12.01 9.32 -12.61
C GLU A 85 -13.13 10.15 -13.24
N LYS A 86 -13.27 10.15 -14.57
CA LYS A 86 -14.38 10.82 -15.27
C LYS A 86 -15.76 10.26 -14.88
N GLN A 87 -15.81 8.99 -14.53
CA GLN A 87 -17.04 8.31 -14.07
C GLN A 87 -17.32 8.50 -12.57
N GLY A 88 -16.47 9.23 -11.84
CA GLY A 88 -16.59 9.43 -10.40
C GLY A 88 -16.29 8.17 -9.55
N LYS A 89 -15.66 7.14 -10.14
CA LYS A 89 -15.29 5.90 -9.47
C LYS A 89 -13.89 5.93 -8.87
N PHE A 90 -13.09 6.90 -9.28
CA PHE A 90 -11.71 7.05 -8.87
C PHE A 90 -11.40 8.51 -8.54
N ALA A 91 -10.53 8.73 -7.57
CA ALA A 91 -9.90 10.03 -7.35
C ALA A 91 -8.40 9.85 -7.09
N PHE A 92 -7.63 10.85 -7.49
CA PHE A 92 -6.21 10.93 -7.24
C PHE A 92 -5.90 12.19 -6.42
N VAL A 93 -5.12 12.04 -5.36
CA VAL A 93 -4.55 13.14 -4.57
C VAL A 93 -3.06 13.18 -4.85
N ASP A 94 -2.61 14.22 -5.55
CA ASP A 94 -1.19 14.48 -5.77
C ASP A 94 -0.65 15.30 -4.59
N ALA A 95 -0.02 14.61 -3.66
CA ALA A 95 0.66 15.19 -2.52
C ALA A 95 2.20 15.21 -2.70
N SER A 96 2.70 14.87 -3.90
CA SER A 96 4.13 14.86 -4.23
C SER A 96 4.81 16.24 -4.16
N PRO A 97 4.15 17.39 -4.44
CA PRO A 97 4.75 18.71 -4.28
C PRO A 97 5.20 19.05 -2.87
N ILE A 98 4.73 18.31 -1.89
CA ILE A 98 5.04 18.50 -0.46
C ILE A 98 6.53 18.33 -0.15
N ARG A 99 7.28 17.60 -0.98
CA ARG A 99 8.69 17.31 -0.77
C ARG A 99 9.65 18.49 -0.93
N THR A 100 9.27 19.50 -1.71
CA THR A 100 10.28 20.35 -2.37
C THR A 100 10.19 21.83 -2.02
N ILE A 101 9.25 22.30 -1.19
CA ILE A 101 9.03 23.75 -1.12
C ILE A 101 9.02 24.27 0.32
N PRO A 102 10.04 25.10 0.69
CA PRO A 102 9.87 26.11 1.73
C PRO A 102 8.94 27.20 1.18
N GLY A 103 7.63 27.04 1.21
CA GLY A 103 6.70 28.02 0.67
C GLY A 103 5.27 27.51 0.57
N GLU A 104 4.36 28.38 0.17
CA GLU A 104 2.95 28.05 0.00
C GLU A 104 2.74 27.02 -1.12
N VAL A 105 2.02 25.93 -0.83
CA VAL A 105 1.61 24.93 -1.81
C VAL A 105 0.09 24.94 -1.95
N LYS A 106 -0.40 24.99 -3.17
CA LYS A 106 -1.83 24.88 -3.46
C LYS A 106 -2.17 23.42 -3.79
N VAL A 107 -2.99 22.79 -2.96
CA VAL A 107 -3.61 21.49 -3.25
C VAL A 107 -5.09 21.73 -3.52
N GLY A 108 -5.45 21.82 -4.79
CA GLY A 108 -6.80 22.20 -5.22
C GLY A 108 -7.16 23.64 -4.85
N LYS A 109 -8.19 23.84 -4.05
CA LYS A 109 -8.62 25.17 -3.55
C LYS A 109 -7.98 25.57 -2.21
N LEU A 110 -7.20 24.70 -1.59
CA LEU A 110 -6.52 24.94 -0.31
C LEU A 110 -5.11 25.48 -0.56
N THR A 111 -4.80 26.62 0.07
CA THR A 111 -3.44 27.16 0.13
C THR A 111 -2.83 26.74 1.47
N ILE A 112 -1.74 26.01 1.42
CA ILE A 112 -1.00 25.56 2.60
C ILE A 112 0.21 26.48 2.75
N GLY A 113 0.25 27.26 3.83
CA GLY A 113 1.27 28.27 4.07
C GLY A 113 2.59 27.73 4.58
N LYS A 114 3.54 28.62 4.81
CA LYS A 114 4.97 28.46 5.12
C LYS A 114 5.34 27.59 6.34
N GLN A 115 4.39 27.13 7.11
CA GLN A 115 4.62 26.28 8.28
C GLN A 115 3.87 24.97 8.11
N ASP A 116 4.65 23.90 8.13
CA ASP A 116 4.23 22.52 8.33
C ASP A 116 3.03 22.12 7.45
N PHE A 117 3.34 21.41 6.36
CA PHE A 117 2.34 20.51 5.82
C PHE A 117 1.87 19.65 7.00
N SER A 118 0.79 20.10 7.61
CA SER A 118 0.26 19.36 8.73
C SER A 118 -0.37 18.10 8.17
N LEU A 119 0.00 16.95 8.73
CA LEU A 119 -0.72 15.70 8.56
C LEU A 119 -2.23 15.95 8.54
N MET A 120 -2.72 16.85 9.37
CA MET A 120 -4.14 17.20 9.47
C MET A 120 -4.73 17.68 8.15
N SER A 121 -4.00 18.53 7.40
CA SER A 121 -4.49 18.99 6.08
C SER A 121 -4.54 17.87 5.07
N LEU A 122 -3.57 16.94 5.07
CA LEU A 122 -3.62 15.76 4.21
C LEU A 122 -4.80 14.87 4.58
N LEU A 123 -5.03 14.63 5.87
CA LEU A 123 -6.13 13.82 6.36
C LEU A 123 -7.50 14.43 5.98
N GLU A 124 -7.65 15.74 6.06
CA GLU A 124 -8.87 16.42 5.61
C GLU A 124 -9.11 16.25 4.10
N VAL A 125 -8.06 16.38 3.28
CA VAL A 125 -8.16 16.16 1.83
C VAL A 125 -8.54 14.70 1.54
N ILE A 126 -7.92 13.73 2.21
CA ILE A 126 -8.23 12.32 2.07
C ILE A 126 -9.70 12.06 2.44
N ARG A 127 -10.16 12.49 3.62
CA ARG A 127 -11.55 12.32 4.07
C ARG A 127 -12.56 12.96 3.10
N SER A 128 -12.29 14.19 2.68
CA SER A 128 -13.15 14.90 1.73
C SER A 128 -13.25 14.18 0.39
N LYS A 129 -12.13 13.75 -0.17
CA LYS A 129 -12.10 13.03 -1.46
C LYS A 129 -12.71 11.64 -1.35
N ALA A 130 -12.41 10.90 -0.29
CA ALA A 130 -12.99 9.59 -0.04
C ALA A 130 -14.52 9.66 0.05
N LYS A 131 -15.04 10.65 0.80
CA LYS A 131 -16.49 10.89 0.91
C LYS A 131 -17.12 11.29 -0.42
N ALA A 132 -16.46 12.14 -1.20
CA ALA A 132 -17.00 12.67 -2.45
C ALA A 132 -17.27 11.58 -3.51
N ILE A 133 -16.49 10.49 -3.49
CA ILE A 133 -16.64 9.37 -4.43
C ILE A 133 -17.17 8.09 -3.76
N ASP A 134 -17.57 8.12 -2.49
CA ASP A 134 -17.89 6.92 -1.69
C ASP A 134 -16.77 5.85 -1.81
N ALA A 135 -15.51 6.23 -1.54
CA ALA A 135 -14.37 5.34 -1.69
C ALA A 135 -14.47 4.16 -0.73
N ARG A 136 -14.35 2.95 -1.27
CA ARG A 136 -14.29 1.69 -0.52
C ARG A 136 -12.87 1.18 -0.38
N ARG A 137 -11.97 1.67 -1.23
CA ARG A 137 -10.54 1.33 -1.24
C ARG A 137 -9.71 2.60 -1.26
N ILE A 138 -8.71 2.68 -0.38
CA ILE A 138 -7.79 3.82 -0.31
C ILE A 138 -6.37 3.30 -0.34
N VAL A 139 -5.51 3.97 -1.10
CA VAL A 139 -4.06 3.73 -1.15
C VAL A 139 -3.33 5.00 -0.77
N VAL A 140 -2.29 4.90 0.06
CA VAL A 140 -1.32 5.98 0.34
C VAL A 140 0.08 5.46 0.04
N ASP A 141 0.77 6.03 -0.95
CA ASP A 141 2.02 5.51 -1.52
C ASP A 141 3.08 6.60 -1.74
N PRO A 142 4.27 6.47 -1.14
CA PRO A 142 4.63 5.68 0.03
C PRO A 142 4.58 6.50 1.32
N VAL A 143 4.13 5.91 2.43
CA VAL A 143 4.07 6.60 3.73
C VAL A 143 5.46 6.85 4.34
N SER A 144 6.49 6.12 3.92
CA SER A 144 7.86 6.31 4.38
C SER A 144 8.34 7.75 4.20
N LEU A 145 7.98 8.41 3.10
CA LEU A 145 8.36 9.81 2.84
C LEU A 145 7.74 10.78 3.84
N PHE A 146 6.55 10.47 4.32
CA PHE A 146 5.90 11.24 5.36
C PHE A 146 6.56 11.00 6.73
N ILE A 147 6.89 9.75 7.05
CA ILE A 147 7.52 9.35 8.31
C ILE A 147 8.91 10.00 8.47
N PHE A 148 9.70 10.07 7.40
CA PHE A 148 11.05 10.68 7.41
C PHE A 148 11.07 12.18 7.71
N GLN A 149 9.95 12.88 7.67
CA GLN A 149 9.90 14.30 8.02
C GLN A 149 10.02 14.53 9.53
N TYR A 150 9.77 13.50 10.34
CA TYR A 150 9.85 13.59 11.79
C TYR A 150 11.22 13.12 12.28
N LEU A 151 11.93 14.01 12.99
CA LEU A 151 13.23 13.71 13.58
C LEU A 151 13.12 12.88 14.87
N ASP A 152 11.98 12.98 15.54
CA ASP A 152 11.68 12.28 16.79
C ASP A 152 10.79 11.06 16.52
N GLU A 153 11.21 9.90 17.03
CA GLU A 153 10.48 8.65 16.88
C GLU A 153 9.08 8.70 17.50
N SER A 154 8.90 9.44 18.62
CA SER A 154 7.59 9.56 19.25
C SER A 154 6.62 10.37 18.41
N GLN A 155 7.09 11.44 17.76
CA GLN A 155 6.30 12.25 16.83
C GLN A 155 5.96 11.45 15.57
N SER A 156 6.93 10.73 15.02
CA SER A 156 6.71 9.82 13.89
C SER A 156 5.66 8.76 14.22
N ARG A 157 5.76 8.13 15.39
CA ARG A 157 4.79 7.14 15.87
C ARG A 157 3.38 7.72 16.00
N LYS A 158 3.26 8.93 16.58
CA LYS A 158 1.98 9.62 16.72
C LYS A 158 1.37 9.92 15.34
N ALA A 159 2.17 10.43 14.41
CA ALA A 159 1.73 10.77 13.07
C ALA A 159 1.20 9.53 12.29
N VAL A 160 1.88 8.38 12.44
CA VAL A 160 1.40 7.12 11.84
C VAL A 160 0.10 6.67 12.50
N LEU A 161 -0.02 6.80 13.82
CA LEU A 161 -1.23 6.44 14.54
C LEU A 161 -2.42 7.30 14.07
N ASP A 162 -2.23 8.63 14.03
CA ASP A 162 -3.25 9.59 13.56
C ASP A 162 -3.69 9.27 12.12
N LEU A 163 -2.73 8.90 11.24
CA LEU A 163 -3.03 8.46 9.87
C LEU A 163 -3.86 7.17 9.85
N VAL A 164 -3.46 6.15 10.62
CA VAL A 164 -4.16 4.85 10.66
C VAL A 164 -5.59 5.02 11.22
N GLU A 165 -5.76 5.83 12.26
CA GLU A 165 -7.07 6.14 12.84
C GLU A 165 -7.97 6.87 11.83
N ALA A 166 -7.46 7.92 11.21
CA ALA A 166 -8.21 8.71 10.23
C ALA A 166 -8.63 7.88 9.01
N LEU A 167 -7.77 6.99 8.52
CA LEU A 167 -8.11 6.06 7.44
C LEU A 167 -9.14 5.03 7.88
N SER A 168 -9.03 4.49 9.10
CA SER A 168 -10.00 3.53 9.65
C SER A 168 -11.40 4.15 9.80
N GLU A 169 -11.47 5.43 10.18
CA GLU A 169 -12.74 6.17 10.29
C GLU A 169 -13.48 6.32 8.95
N THR A 170 -12.80 6.22 7.82
CA THR A 170 -13.45 6.25 6.50
C THR A 170 -14.30 5.02 6.23
N GLY A 171 -14.06 3.91 6.93
CA GLY A 171 -14.68 2.61 6.67
C GLY A 171 -14.16 1.90 5.42
N ALA A 172 -13.28 2.52 4.65
CA ALA A 172 -12.62 1.91 3.50
C ALA A 172 -11.54 0.92 3.91
N THR A 173 -11.27 -0.09 3.08
CA THR A 173 -10.08 -0.93 3.22
C THR A 173 -8.89 -0.20 2.63
N CYS A 174 -7.85 0.03 3.44
CA CYS A 174 -6.74 0.91 3.10
C CYS A 174 -5.43 0.15 2.99
N LEU A 175 -4.64 0.48 1.96
CA LEU A 175 -3.25 0.03 1.82
C LEU A 175 -2.30 1.22 1.97
N LEU A 176 -1.34 1.08 2.85
CA LEU A 176 -0.19 1.97 2.97
C LEU A 176 1.01 1.25 2.35
N SER A 177 1.79 1.89 1.52
CA SER A 177 3.08 1.32 1.11
C SER A 177 4.22 1.95 1.90
N SER A 178 5.27 1.18 2.18
CA SER A 178 6.49 1.69 2.82
C SER A 178 7.71 0.91 2.34
N GLU A 179 8.87 1.51 2.48
CA GLU A 179 10.13 0.85 2.13
C GLU A 179 10.56 -0.10 3.24
N LEU A 180 10.95 -1.32 2.85
CA LEU A 180 11.53 -2.28 3.77
C LEU A 180 12.98 -1.89 4.11
N ARG A 181 13.25 -1.67 5.39
CA ARG A 181 14.60 -1.40 5.88
C ARG A 181 15.31 -2.69 6.23
N ARG A 182 16.45 -2.94 5.59
CA ARG A 182 17.31 -4.08 5.91
C ARG A 182 18.40 -3.70 6.91
N VAL A 183 18.77 -4.68 7.74
CA VAL A 183 19.97 -4.63 8.57
C VAL A 183 20.83 -5.84 8.19
N GLY A 184 21.97 -5.56 7.57
CA GLY A 184 22.82 -6.61 7.01
C GLY A 184 22.18 -7.34 5.81
N ILE A 185 22.71 -8.50 5.48
CA ILE A 185 22.31 -9.27 4.28
C ILE A 185 20.97 -9.99 4.50
N THR A 186 20.67 -10.46 5.70
CA THR A 186 19.52 -11.32 5.99
C THR A 186 18.55 -10.78 7.03
N GLY A 187 18.92 -9.70 7.73
CA GLY A 187 18.10 -9.11 8.79
C GLY A 187 17.19 -7.98 8.28
N ARG A 188 16.08 -7.76 8.99
CA ARG A 188 15.28 -6.54 8.84
C ARG A 188 15.01 -5.92 10.21
N THR A 189 14.89 -4.59 10.25
CA THR A 189 14.39 -3.90 11.43
C THR A 189 12.88 -3.81 11.33
N LEU A 190 12.19 -4.19 12.41
CA LEU A 190 10.76 -3.93 12.53
C LEU A 190 10.54 -2.42 12.59
N GLN A 191 9.67 -1.92 11.74
CA GLN A 191 9.36 -0.51 11.62
C GLN A 191 8.16 -0.16 12.49
N THR A 192 8.11 1.07 12.96
CA THR A 192 7.04 1.55 13.86
C THR A 192 5.64 1.35 13.27
N GLU A 193 5.49 1.59 11.97
CA GLU A 193 4.22 1.41 11.26
C GLU A 193 3.70 -0.03 11.29
N GLU A 194 4.58 -1.05 11.34
CA GLU A 194 4.16 -2.45 11.40
C GLU A 194 3.37 -2.80 12.67
N TYR A 195 3.69 -2.13 13.77
CA TYR A 195 2.97 -2.33 15.04
C TYR A 195 1.58 -1.70 15.03
N LEU A 196 1.41 -0.59 14.33
CA LEU A 196 0.22 0.25 14.38
C LEU A 196 -0.87 -0.20 13.40
N VAL A 197 -0.51 -0.78 12.26
CA VAL A 197 -1.45 -1.27 11.25
C VAL A 197 -2.12 -2.59 11.63
N HIS A 198 -3.20 -2.95 10.93
CA HIS A 198 -3.98 -4.17 11.18
C HIS A 198 -3.43 -5.40 10.45
N GLY A 199 -2.69 -5.21 9.36
CA GLY A 199 -2.03 -6.28 8.61
C GLY A 199 -0.74 -5.79 7.96
N VAL A 200 0.19 -6.71 7.70
CA VAL A 200 1.48 -6.43 7.05
C VAL A 200 1.72 -7.45 5.97
N ILE A 201 1.97 -6.98 4.77
CA ILE A 201 2.38 -7.76 3.61
C ILE A 201 3.82 -7.37 3.27
N LEU A 202 4.67 -8.37 3.14
CA LEU A 202 6.09 -8.21 2.82
C LEU A 202 6.33 -8.62 1.38
N MET A 203 6.97 -7.76 0.60
CA MET A 203 7.37 -8.01 -0.78
C MET A 203 8.89 -7.90 -0.89
N GLN A 204 9.56 -8.99 -1.21
CA GLN A 204 11.01 -9.07 -1.18
C GLN A 204 11.55 -9.71 -2.47
N THR A 205 12.79 -9.35 -2.80
CA THR A 205 13.57 -10.02 -3.82
C THR A 205 14.63 -10.86 -3.15
N VAL A 206 14.69 -12.13 -3.49
CA VAL A 206 15.57 -13.12 -2.84
C VAL A 206 16.37 -13.90 -3.88
N PRO A 207 17.59 -14.34 -3.56
CA PRO A 207 18.33 -15.26 -4.42
C PRO A 207 17.54 -16.56 -4.68
N ASN A 208 17.54 -17.01 -5.92
CA ASN A 208 16.95 -18.29 -6.33
C ASN A 208 17.90 -18.98 -7.33
N GLY A 209 18.84 -19.73 -6.81
CA GLY A 209 19.96 -20.26 -7.59
C GLY A 209 20.79 -19.13 -8.21
N SER A 210 20.98 -19.17 -9.53
CA SER A 210 21.70 -18.13 -10.29
C SER A 210 20.86 -16.91 -10.65
N THR A 211 19.60 -16.85 -10.23
CA THR A 211 18.65 -15.76 -10.55
C THR A 211 18.07 -15.12 -9.29
N MET A 212 17.34 -14.03 -9.44
CA MET A 212 16.59 -13.42 -8.36
C MET A 212 15.10 -13.77 -8.50
N GLY A 213 14.50 -14.25 -7.42
CA GLY A 213 13.07 -14.49 -7.31
C GLY A 213 12.38 -13.41 -6.49
N ARG A 214 11.08 -13.22 -6.71
CA ARG A 214 10.25 -12.35 -5.89
C ARG A 214 9.35 -13.18 -4.99
N ILE A 215 9.26 -12.80 -3.71
CA ILE A 215 8.38 -13.44 -2.73
C ILE A 215 7.47 -12.42 -2.06
N ILE A 216 6.25 -12.85 -1.78
CA ILE A 216 5.28 -12.14 -0.97
C ILE A 216 4.95 -12.99 0.25
N GLN A 217 4.85 -12.36 1.41
CA GLN A 217 4.56 -13.02 2.67
C GLN A 217 3.56 -12.19 3.49
N VAL A 218 2.60 -12.86 4.09
CA VAL A 218 1.72 -12.20 5.08
C VAL A 218 2.41 -12.26 6.44
N GLY A 219 2.99 -11.15 6.87
CA GLY A 219 3.69 -11.06 8.15
C GLY A 219 2.74 -10.94 9.35
N LYS A 220 1.59 -10.29 9.13
CA LYS A 220 0.57 -10.04 10.16
C LYS A 220 -0.78 -9.82 9.49
N MET A 221 -1.85 -10.34 10.09
CA MET A 221 -3.22 -10.01 9.73
C MET A 221 -4.12 -10.23 10.95
N ARG A 222 -4.57 -9.13 11.57
CA ARG A 222 -5.46 -9.24 12.73
C ARG A 222 -6.77 -9.91 12.35
N GLU A 223 -7.34 -10.68 13.27
CA GLU A 223 -8.62 -11.37 13.08
C GLU A 223 -8.62 -12.39 11.91
N THR A 224 -7.44 -12.87 11.52
CA THR A 224 -7.28 -13.81 10.40
C THR A 224 -6.28 -14.88 10.76
N ASP A 225 -6.63 -16.13 10.48
CA ASP A 225 -5.69 -17.23 10.42
C ASP A 225 -5.02 -17.19 9.04
N ILE A 226 -3.72 -17.00 9.00
CA ILE A 226 -2.95 -16.76 7.78
C ILE A 226 -1.85 -17.81 7.60
N ASP A 227 -1.52 -18.06 6.33
CA ASP A 227 -0.29 -18.78 5.98
C ASP A 227 0.90 -17.82 6.02
N HIS A 228 1.77 -18.01 7.00
CA HIS A 228 3.00 -17.22 7.15
C HIS A 228 4.11 -17.58 6.15
N GLN A 229 3.88 -18.55 5.27
CA GLN A 229 4.91 -19.00 4.32
C GLN A 229 5.13 -17.94 3.22
N PRO A 230 6.38 -17.64 2.88
CA PRO A 230 6.67 -16.81 1.71
C PRO A 230 6.24 -17.55 0.43
N ARG A 231 5.53 -16.85 -0.44
CA ARG A 231 5.03 -17.38 -1.70
C ARG A 231 5.63 -16.63 -2.88
N PRO A 232 6.01 -17.32 -3.95
CA PRO A 232 6.49 -16.66 -5.17
C PRO A 232 5.41 -15.76 -5.78
N TYR A 233 5.84 -14.65 -6.40
CA TYR A 233 4.98 -13.86 -7.25
C TYR A 233 5.73 -13.34 -8.48
N LYS A 234 4.98 -12.98 -9.51
CA LYS A 234 5.48 -12.31 -10.71
C LYS A 234 4.77 -11.00 -10.96
N ILE A 235 5.47 -10.07 -11.59
CA ILE A 235 4.89 -8.88 -12.19
C ILE A 235 4.73 -9.20 -13.68
N THR A 236 3.50 -9.29 -14.12
CA THR A 236 3.11 -9.61 -15.50
C THR A 236 2.57 -8.36 -16.19
N LYS A 237 2.22 -8.46 -17.47
CA LYS A 237 1.53 -7.39 -18.20
C LYS A 237 0.13 -7.05 -17.63
N ASN A 238 -0.42 -7.92 -16.81
CA ASN A 238 -1.73 -7.74 -16.17
C ASN A 238 -1.63 -7.35 -14.69
N GLY A 239 -0.41 -7.08 -14.20
CA GLY A 239 -0.13 -6.79 -12.80
C GLY A 239 0.53 -7.93 -12.06
N ILE A 240 0.33 -8.00 -10.75
CA ILE A 240 0.90 -9.00 -9.85
C ILE A 240 0.06 -10.29 -9.90
N GLU A 241 0.76 -11.40 -9.92
CA GLU A 241 0.21 -12.74 -9.81
C GLU A 241 1.01 -13.51 -8.75
N VAL A 242 0.32 -13.99 -7.72
CA VAL A 242 0.88 -14.77 -6.61
C VAL A 242 0.65 -16.25 -6.86
N TYR A 243 1.62 -17.08 -6.55
CA TYR A 243 1.55 -18.53 -6.67
C TYR A 243 1.41 -19.17 -5.26
N PRO A 244 0.19 -19.28 -4.72
CA PRO A 244 -0.05 -19.58 -3.32
C PRO A 244 0.34 -21.02 -2.92
N ARG A 245 0.45 -21.92 -3.89
CA ARG A 245 0.80 -23.33 -3.67
C ARG A 245 2.26 -23.66 -3.99
N GLU A 246 3.00 -22.69 -4.52
CA GLU A 246 4.41 -22.85 -4.83
C GLU A 246 5.26 -22.40 -3.64
N SER A 247 6.45 -23.01 -3.52
CA SER A 247 7.50 -22.55 -2.63
C SER A 247 8.77 -22.35 -3.44
N LEU A 248 9.58 -21.33 -3.10
CA LEU A 248 10.94 -21.28 -3.62
C LEU A 248 11.74 -22.42 -2.97
N ALA A 249 12.48 -23.15 -3.78
CA ALA A 249 13.45 -24.13 -3.26
C ALA A 249 14.59 -23.33 -2.59
N TRP A 250 14.50 -23.14 -1.28
CA TRP A 250 15.59 -22.58 -0.49
C TRP A 250 16.69 -23.63 -0.42
N ASN A 251 17.72 -23.51 -1.21
CA ASN A 251 18.96 -24.21 -0.97
C ASN A 251 19.61 -23.57 0.27
N LEU A 252 19.41 -24.17 1.43
CA LEU A 252 20.00 -23.77 2.72
C LEU A 252 21.55 -23.75 2.75
N ILE A 253 22.20 -24.03 1.61
CA ILE A 253 23.65 -24.16 1.50
C ILE A 253 24.34 -22.78 1.37
N ASP A 254 23.66 -21.73 0.90
CA ASP A 254 24.29 -20.43 0.68
C ASP A 254 24.22 -19.45 1.88
N MET A 255 23.72 -19.88 3.03
CA MET A 255 23.67 -19.05 4.24
C MET A 255 24.88 -19.23 5.19
N ARG A 256 25.93 -19.91 4.74
CA ARG A 256 27.14 -20.20 5.56
C ARG A 256 28.45 -19.73 4.91
N THR A 257 28.46 -18.61 4.23
CA THR A 257 29.75 -17.97 3.87
C THR A 257 29.70 -16.49 4.22
#